data_6da61adb71690f5b60a3f99ee07f3ce6
#
_entry.id   6da61adb71690f5b60a3f99ee07f3ce6
#
_cell.length_a   1.000
_cell.length_b   1.000
_cell.length_c   1.000
_cell.angle_alpha   90.00
_cell.angle_beta   90.00
_cell.angle_gamma   90.00
#
_symmetry.space_group_name_H-M   'P 1'
#
loop_
_entity.id
_entity.type
_entity.pdbx_description
1 polymer ?
#
loop_
_entity_poly.entity_id
_entity_poly.type
_entity_poly.pdbx_seq_one_letter_code
_entity_poly.pdbx_strand_id
1 'polypeptide(L)'
;MRAVRNLLGWIVWALLVAAATLAIGVIWFPQLPVRQPLAFNHAKHKKMACVVCHRGVEARAYATIPEMNTCLNCHAAPPVKDATAIAIWNAAAMAKHIGWQRITRIPDHVYFSHRRHVDLAQLDCAACHGDMADRTTPPAHPLRRISMNNCLDCHRQQSASTDCARCHK
;
A
#
# COMPACT_ATOMS: atom_id res chain seq x y z
N MET A 1 -13.20 30.02 -46.76
CA MET A 1 -12.20 30.39 -45.73
C MET A 1 -12.80 30.54 -44.30
N ARG A 2 -13.97 31.17 -44.09
CA ARG A 2 -14.59 31.30 -42.73
C ARG A 2 -14.96 29.96 -42.09
N ALA A 3 -15.54 29.02 -42.85
CA ALA A 3 -15.95 27.71 -42.33
C ALA A 3 -14.76 26.89 -41.81
N VAL A 4 -13.61 26.85 -42.50
CA VAL A 4 -12.41 26.13 -42.08
C VAL A 4 -11.82 26.75 -40.81
N ARG A 5 -11.83 28.07 -40.69
CA ARG A 5 -11.35 28.75 -39.47
C ARG A 5 -12.22 28.45 -38.25
N ASN A 6 -13.55 28.38 -38.46
CA ASN A 6 -14.45 27.99 -37.37
C ASN A 6 -14.27 26.53 -36.98
N LEU A 7 -14.09 25.63 -37.94
CA LEU A 7 -13.83 24.22 -37.66
C LEU A 7 -12.52 24.02 -36.85
N LEU A 8 -11.43 24.70 -37.26
CA LEU A 8 -10.18 24.66 -36.48
C LEU A 8 -10.39 25.19 -35.05
N GLY A 9 -11.16 26.29 -34.89
CA GLY A 9 -11.49 26.85 -33.59
C GLY A 9 -12.21 25.81 -32.66
N TRP A 10 -13.20 25.11 -33.21
CA TRP A 10 -13.90 24.05 -32.48
C TRP A 10 -13.01 22.86 -32.11
N ILE A 11 -12.12 22.47 -33.00
CA ILE A 11 -11.15 21.38 -32.72
C ILE A 11 -10.21 21.76 -31.58
N VAL A 12 -9.64 22.98 -31.64
CA VAL A 12 -8.76 23.47 -30.56
C VAL A 12 -9.50 23.54 -29.23
N TRP A 13 -10.72 24.06 -29.24
CA TRP A 13 -11.55 24.15 -28.04
C TRP A 13 -11.85 22.75 -27.44
N ALA A 14 -12.24 21.80 -28.29
CA ALA A 14 -12.49 20.41 -27.87
C ALA A 14 -11.23 19.74 -27.25
N LEU A 15 -10.06 19.97 -27.84
CA LEU A 15 -8.78 19.46 -27.30
C LEU A 15 -8.43 20.08 -25.94
N LEU A 16 -8.67 21.40 -25.77
CA LEU A 16 -8.46 22.06 -24.49
C LEU A 16 -9.40 21.54 -23.39
N VAL A 17 -10.68 21.34 -23.73
CA VAL A 17 -11.65 20.74 -22.80
C VAL A 17 -11.25 19.31 -22.43
N ALA A 18 -10.85 18.49 -23.41
CA ALA A 18 -10.40 17.13 -23.16
C ALA A 18 -9.12 17.10 -22.28
N ALA A 19 -8.19 17.99 -22.52
CA ALA A 19 -6.96 18.10 -21.70
C ALA A 19 -7.30 18.57 -20.26
N ALA A 20 -8.21 19.54 -20.12
CA ALA A 20 -8.63 20.02 -18.80
C ALA A 20 -9.39 18.94 -18.02
N THR A 21 -10.30 18.19 -18.67
CA THR A 21 -11.03 17.08 -18.02
C THR A 21 -10.08 15.95 -17.61
N LEU A 22 -9.09 15.63 -18.45
CA LEU A 22 -8.05 14.64 -18.11
C LEU A 22 -7.21 15.11 -16.91
N ALA A 23 -6.77 16.36 -16.91
CA ALA A 23 -5.99 16.94 -15.81
C ALA A 23 -6.80 16.95 -14.50
N ILE A 24 -8.07 17.37 -14.54
CA ILE A 24 -8.98 17.31 -13.40
C ILE A 24 -9.14 15.85 -12.94
N GLY A 25 -9.33 14.91 -13.86
CA GLY A 25 -9.43 13.49 -13.54
C GLY A 25 -8.21 12.99 -12.79
N VAL A 26 -7.01 13.28 -13.26
CA VAL A 26 -5.74 12.87 -12.62
C VAL A 26 -5.55 13.51 -11.24
N ILE A 27 -5.98 14.77 -11.06
CA ILE A 27 -5.80 15.52 -9.81
C ILE A 27 -6.86 15.12 -8.76
N TRP A 28 -8.10 14.93 -9.17
CA TRP A 28 -9.26 14.78 -8.28
C TRP A 28 -9.70 13.33 -8.06
N PHE A 29 -9.35 12.38 -8.96
CA PHE A 29 -9.66 10.99 -8.68
C PHE A 29 -8.60 10.41 -7.74
N PRO A 30 -8.93 10.18 -6.47
CA PRO A 30 -8.06 9.45 -5.57
C PRO A 30 -7.75 8.08 -6.18
N GLN A 31 -6.58 7.55 -5.88
CA GLN A 31 -6.16 6.24 -6.35
C GLN A 31 -7.31 5.24 -6.14
N LEU A 32 -7.60 4.47 -7.18
CA LEU A 32 -8.65 3.46 -7.13
C LEU A 32 -8.46 2.56 -5.91
N PRO A 33 -9.54 2.19 -5.21
CA PRO A 33 -9.45 1.34 -4.05
C PRO A 33 -8.82 -0.01 -4.42
N VAL A 34 -7.81 -0.42 -3.68
CA VAL A 34 -7.16 -1.70 -3.87
C VAL A 34 -8.07 -2.80 -3.34
N ARG A 35 -8.35 -3.80 -4.18
CA ARG A 35 -9.07 -5.01 -3.78
C ARG A 35 -8.06 -6.12 -3.55
N GLN A 36 -8.11 -6.73 -2.38
CA GLN A 36 -7.25 -7.86 -2.04
C GLN A 36 -7.91 -9.18 -2.47
N PRO A 37 -7.11 -10.18 -2.91
CA PRO A 37 -7.65 -11.46 -3.35
C PRO A 37 -8.31 -12.25 -2.20
N LEU A 38 -7.81 -12.12 -0.98
CA LEU A 38 -8.39 -12.73 0.22
C LEU A 38 -8.85 -11.66 1.20
N ALA A 39 -10.02 -11.86 1.81
CA ALA A 39 -10.58 -10.99 2.85
C ALA A 39 -9.91 -11.28 4.20
N PHE A 40 -8.60 -11.01 4.31
CA PHE A 40 -7.84 -11.30 5.53
C PHE A 40 -8.32 -10.44 6.70
N ASN A 41 -8.50 -11.07 7.86
CA ASN A 41 -8.99 -10.44 9.07
C ASN A 41 -7.87 -10.34 10.11
N HIS A 42 -7.24 -9.16 10.23
CA HIS A 42 -6.18 -8.91 11.21
C HIS A 42 -6.69 -9.04 12.66
N ALA A 43 -7.92 -8.61 12.94
CA ALA A 43 -8.47 -8.65 14.29
C ALA A 43 -8.56 -10.08 14.87
N LYS A 44 -8.74 -11.09 14.02
CA LYS A 44 -8.67 -12.50 14.44
C LYS A 44 -7.24 -12.96 14.74
N HIS A 45 -6.24 -12.26 14.24
CA HIS A 45 -4.82 -12.59 14.39
C HIS A 45 -4.07 -11.62 15.32
N LYS A 46 -4.76 -10.69 15.98
CA LYS A 46 -4.15 -9.60 16.76
C LYS A 46 -3.29 -10.03 17.96
N LYS A 47 -3.42 -11.29 18.40
CA LYS A 47 -2.57 -11.85 19.46
C LYS A 47 -1.17 -12.27 18.94
N MET A 48 -0.97 -12.29 17.63
CA MET A 48 0.29 -12.65 17.00
C MET A 48 1.10 -11.38 16.72
N ALA A 49 2.41 -11.44 16.94
CA ALA A 49 3.28 -10.34 16.54
C ALA A 49 3.26 -10.14 15.02
N CYS A 50 3.26 -8.90 14.57
CA CYS A 50 3.20 -8.54 13.14
C CYS A 50 4.30 -9.22 12.31
N VAL A 51 5.49 -9.37 12.90
CA VAL A 51 6.69 -9.96 12.29
C VAL A 51 6.56 -11.45 11.98
N VAL A 52 5.61 -12.15 12.59
CA VAL A 52 5.33 -13.57 12.29
C VAL A 52 4.90 -13.72 10.82
N CYS A 53 4.10 -12.77 10.34
CA CYS A 53 3.60 -12.73 8.96
C CYS A 53 4.39 -11.75 8.08
N HIS A 54 4.73 -10.56 8.59
CA HIS A 54 5.47 -9.53 7.87
C HIS A 54 6.98 -9.62 8.16
N ARG A 55 7.61 -10.64 7.59
CA ARG A 55 9.02 -10.94 7.87
C ARG A 55 9.96 -9.89 7.25
N GLY A 56 11.13 -9.77 7.82
CA GLY A 56 12.23 -8.95 7.31
C GLY A 56 12.23 -7.50 7.82
N VAL A 57 11.23 -7.06 8.57
CA VAL A 57 11.17 -5.69 9.11
C VAL A 57 12.33 -5.36 10.04
N GLU A 58 12.80 -6.34 10.81
CA GLU A 58 13.89 -6.18 11.79
C GLU A 58 15.30 -6.31 11.15
N ALA A 59 15.37 -6.94 9.98
CA ALA A 59 16.66 -7.26 9.36
C ALA A 59 16.91 -6.56 8.02
N ARG A 60 15.87 -6.08 7.34
CA ARG A 60 15.94 -5.61 5.95
C ARG A 60 15.32 -4.22 5.78
N ALA A 61 15.55 -3.62 4.62
CA ALA A 61 14.90 -2.38 4.22
C ALA A 61 13.39 -2.57 4.04
N TYR A 62 12.96 -3.71 3.53
CA TYR A 62 11.56 -3.99 3.17
C TYR A 62 10.99 -5.14 3.99
N ALA A 63 9.73 -4.98 4.40
CA ALA A 63 8.91 -6.06 4.92
C ALA A 63 8.35 -6.91 3.78
N THR A 64 8.14 -8.20 4.04
CA THR A 64 7.41 -9.07 3.12
C THR A 64 5.90 -8.97 3.36
N ILE A 65 5.12 -9.20 2.31
CA ILE A 65 3.70 -9.54 2.44
C ILE A 65 3.65 -11.07 2.51
N PRO A 66 2.93 -11.67 3.48
CA PRO A 66 2.97 -13.11 3.69
C PRO A 66 2.38 -13.87 2.51
N GLU A 67 3.09 -14.88 2.03
CA GLU A 67 2.62 -15.80 1.03
C GLU A 67 1.87 -16.98 1.67
N MET A 68 1.25 -17.81 0.84
CA MET A 68 0.36 -18.88 1.27
C MET A 68 1.01 -19.86 2.26
N ASN A 69 2.29 -20.15 2.12
CA ASN A 69 3.03 -21.02 3.06
C ASN A 69 2.99 -20.50 4.51
N THR A 70 2.94 -19.17 4.69
CA THR A 70 2.81 -18.58 6.05
C THR A 70 1.45 -18.94 6.67
N CYS A 71 0.40 -18.95 5.88
CA CYS A 71 -0.95 -19.31 6.34
C CYS A 71 -1.04 -20.82 6.66
N LEU A 72 -0.48 -21.65 5.79
CA LEU A 72 -0.50 -23.11 5.91
C LEU A 72 0.25 -23.64 7.12
N ASN A 73 1.17 -22.89 7.71
CA ASN A 73 1.83 -23.28 8.97
C ASN A 73 0.83 -23.45 10.14
N CYS A 74 -0.34 -22.81 10.08
CA CYS A 74 -1.35 -22.88 11.12
C CYS A 74 -2.71 -23.36 10.59
N HIS A 75 -3.00 -23.17 9.29
CA HIS A 75 -4.27 -23.51 8.67
C HIS A 75 -4.10 -24.65 7.66
N ALA A 76 -4.42 -25.88 8.08
CA ALA A 76 -4.41 -27.05 7.19
C ALA A 76 -5.57 -27.03 6.16
N ALA A 77 -6.62 -26.24 6.42
CA ALA A 77 -7.80 -26.10 5.57
C ALA A 77 -8.22 -24.61 5.47
N PRO A 78 -9.03 -24.23 4.45
CA PRO A 78 -9.56 -22.88 4.32
C PRO A 78 -10.31 -22.43 5.60
N PRO A 79 -9.91 -21.33 6.26
CA PRO A 79 -10.58 -20.86 7.48
C PRO A 79 -11.84 -20.02 7.17
N VAL A 80 -12.52 -20.33 6.06
CA VAL A 80 -13.69 -19.63 5.52
C VAL A 80 -14.75 -20.64 5.09
N LYS A 81 -16.03 -20.20 5.04
CA LYS A 81 -17.16 -21.06 4.66
C LYS A 81 -17.72 -20.74 3.27
N ASP A 82 -17.44 -19.55 2.75
CA ASP A 82 -17.89 -19.12 1.42
C ASP A 82 -17.19 -19.91 0.31
N ALA A 83 -17.95 -20.44 -0.64
CA ALA A 83 -17.42 -21.30 -1.71
C ALA A 83 -16.41 -20.58 -2.61
N THR A 84 -16.64 -19.30 -2.91
CA THR A 84 -15.72 -18.50 -3.72
C THR A 84 -14.40 -18.26 -2.99
N ALA A 85 -14.49 -17.92 -1.70
CA ALA A 85 -13.29 -17.73 -0.87
C ALA A 85 -12.51 -19.06 -0.69
N ILE A 86 -13.19 -20.20 -0.58
CA ILE A 86 -12.57 -21.54 -0.57
C ILE A 86 -11.83 -21.81 -1.88
N ALA A 87 -12.46 -21.52 -3.01
CA ALA A 87 -11.83 -21.71 -4.33
C ALA A 87 -10.58 -20.85 -4.50
N ILE A 88 -10.64 -19.57 -4.09
CA ILE A 88 -9.47 -18.66 -4.11
C ILE A 88 -8.36 -19.18 -3.18
N TRP A 89 -8.71 -19.63 -1.98
CA TRP A 89 -7.74 -20.22 -1.04
C TRP A 89 -7.04 -21.45 -1.66
N ASN A 90 -7.80 -22.38 -2.23
CA ASN A 90 -7.25 -23.60 -2.81
C ASN A 90 -6.35 -23.27 -3.99
N ALA A 91 -6.73 -22.35 -4.87
CA ALA A 91 -5.90 -21.89 -5.98
C ALA A 91 -4.59 -21.26 -5.48
N ALA A 92 -4.66 -20.41 -4.46
CA ALA A 92 -3.49 -19.80 -3.84
C ALA A 92 -2.58 -20.84 -3.15
N ALA A 93 -3.16 -21.86 -2.52
CA ALA A 93 -2.42 -22.97 -1.89
C ALA A 93 -1.65 -23.80 -2.92
N MET A 94 -2.28 -24.11 -4.07
CA MET A 94 -1.61 -24.81 -5.18
C MET A 94 -0.49 -23.95 -5.79
N ALA A 95 -0.74 -22.68 -6.02
CA ALA A 95 0.25 -21.74 -6.56
C ALA A 95 1.33 -21.34 -5.55
N LYS A 96 1.14 -21.59 -4.25
CA LYS A 96 1.93 -21.09 -3.12
C LYS A 96 2.06 -19.57 -3.09
N HIS A 97 1.15 -18.87 -3.77
CA HIS A 97 1.14 -17.44 -3.98
C HIS A 97 -0.28 -16.88 -3.85
N ILE A 98 -0.42 -15.72 -3.20
CA ILE A 98 -1.74 -15.10 -2.96
C ILE A 98 -2.01 -13.93 -3.92
N GLY A 99 -0.98 -13.28 -4.43
CA GLY A 99 -1.15 -12.13 -5.33
C GLY A 99 -1.62 -10.85 -4.64
N TRP A 100 -1.18 -10.64 -3.40
CA TRP A 100 -1.49 -9.43 -2.64
C TRP A 100 -1.13 -8.15 -3.39
N GLN A 101 -1.98 -7.15 -3.29
CA GLN A 101 -1.75 -5.83 -3.81
C GLN A 101 -1.19 -4.91 -2.72
N ARG A 102 -0.07 -4.23 -3.02
CA ARG A 102 0.54 -3.28 -2.07
C ARG A 102 -0.27 -1.99 -2.03
N ILE A 103 -0.70 -1.60 -0.83
CA ILE A 103 -1.41 -0.34 -0.59
C ILE A 103 -0.46 0.80 -0.19
N THR A 104 0.73 0.48 0.30
CA THR A 104 1.76 1.47 0.68
C THR A 104 2.99 1.27 -0.18
N ARG A 105 3.48 2.35 -0.78
CA ARG A 105 4.71 2.36 -1.57
C ARG A 105 5.56 3.56 -1.19
N ILE A 106 6.85 3.33 -1.07
CA ILE A 106 7.86 4.38 -1.01
C ILE A 106 8.43 4.53 -2.43
N PRO A 107 8.55 5.75 -2.98
CA PRO A 107 9.16 5.96 -4.29
C PRO A 107 10.60 5.45 -4.35
N ASP A 108 11.03 4.96 -5.52
CA ASP A 108 12.34 4.32 -5.69
C ASP A 108 13.53 5.24 -5.45
N HIS A 109 13.33 6.56 -5.55
CA HIS A 109 14.34 7.58 -5.26
C HIS A 109 14.46 7.90 -3.76
N VAL A 110 13.72 7.20 -2.88
CA VAL A 110 13.74 7.41 -1.43
C VAL A 110 14.39 6.22 -0.74
N TYR A 111 15.45 6.49 0.03
CA TYR A 111 16.06 5.51 0.92
C TYR A 111 15.21 5.32 2.17
N PHE A 112 14.59 4.18 2.29
CA PHE A 112 13.85 3.79 3.49
C PHE A 112 14.32 2.43 3.98
N SER A 113 14.35 2.23 5.29
CA SER A 113 14.69 0.94 5.89
C SER A 113 13.82 0.67 7.10
N HIS A 114 13.00 -0.38 7.03
CA HIS A 114 12.24 -0.86 8.20
C HIS A 114 13.18 -1.17 9.37
N ARG A 115 14.31 -1.86 9.13
CA ARG A 115 15.26 -2.17 10.17
C ARG A 115 15.69 -0.93 10.98
N ARG A 116 15.98 0.19 10.32
CA ARG A 116 16.38 1.42 11.03
C ARG A 116 15.26 1.99 11.90
N HIS A 117 14.01 1.85 11.49
CA HIS A 117 12.87 2.40 12.20
C HIS A 117 12.32 1.44 13.26
N VAL A 118 12.21 0.16 12.95
CA VAL A 118 11.59 -0.84 13.83
C VAL A 118 12.62 -1.45 14.78
N ASP A 119 13.75 -1.95 14.25
CA ASP A 119 14.76 -2.63 15.08
C ASP A 119 15.62 -1.62 15.85
N LEU A 120 16.21 -0.64 15.19
CA LEU A 120 17.14 0.29 15.84
C LEU A 120 16.45 1.43 16.59
N ALA A 121 15.38 2.01 16.03
CA ALA A 121 14.63 3.11 16.66
C ALA A 121 13.44 2.62 17.49
N GLN A 122 13.15 1.31 17.53
CA GLN A 122 12.08 0.68 18.33
C GLN A 122 10.69 1.31 18.11
N LEU A 123 10.40 1.77 16.88
CA LEU A 123 9.12 2.37 16.55
C LEU A 123 8.04 1.30 16.36
N ASP A 124 6.86 1.58 16.90
CA ASP A 124 5.69 0.72 16.71
C ASP A 124 5.19 0.77 15.25
N CYS A 125 4.68 -0.36 14.75
CA CYS A 125 4.16 -0.50 13.39
C CYS A 125 3.01 0.48 13.12
N ALA A 126 2.15 0.72 14.11
CA ALA A 126 1.01 1.62 14.01
C ALA A 126 1.44 3.09 13.84
N ALA A 127 2.66 3.46 14.25
CA ALA A 127 3.19 4.81 14.03
C ALA A 127 3.16 5.23 12.55
N CYS A 128 3.41 4.28 11.64
CA CYS A 128 3.41 4.50 10.20
C CYS A 128 2.21 3.88 9.47
N HIS A 129 1.76 2.70 9.89
CA HIS A 129 0.72 1.94 9.20
C HIS A 129 -0.69 2.17 9.76
N GLY A 130 -0.81 2.87 10.90
CA GLY A 130 -2.07 3.00 11.63
C GLY A 130 -2.47 1.69 12.31
N ASP A 131 -3.63 1.67 12.93
CA ASP A 131 -4.11 0.50 13.67
C ASP A 131 -4.62 -0.60 12.73
N MET A 132 -3.69 -1.44 12.29
CA MET A 132 -4.00 -2.60 11.44
C MET A 132 -4.52 -3.78 12.26
N ALA A 133 -4.17 -3.87 13.55
CA ALA A 133 -4.50 -5.04 14.38
C ALA A 133 -5.99 -5.25 14.56
N ASP A 134 -6.79 -4.19 14.59
CA ASP A 134 -8.24 -4.26 14.76
C ASP A 134 -9.03 -4.29 13.44
N ARG A 135 -8.36 -4.38 12.28
CA ARG A 135 -9.04 -4.46 10.99
C ARG A 135 -9.63 -5.84 10.75
N THR A 136 -10.93 -5.87 10.46
CA THR A 136 -11.67 -7.09 10.12
C THR A 136 -11.61 -7.43 8.64
N THR A 137 -11.23 -6.47 7.81
CA THR A 137 -11.05 -6.60 6.36
C THR A 137 -9.77 -5.88 5.94
N PRO A 138 -9.12 -6.32 4.85
CA PRO A 138 -7.97 -5.58 4.30
C PRO A 138 -8.38 -4.15 3.92
N PRO A 139 -7.60 -3.13 4.28
CA PRO A 139 -7.91 -1.77 3.86
C PRO A 139 -7.69 -1.60 2.36
N ALA A 140 -8.59 -0.84 1.73
CA ALA A 140 -8.50 -0.48 0.31
C ALA A 140 -7.45 0.62 0.04
N HIS A 141 -7.10 1.38 1.08
CA HIS A 141 -6.13 2.47 1.06
C HIS A 141 -5.26 2.41 2.32
N PRO A 142 -4.06 3.02 2.32
CA PRO A 142 -3.27 3.15 3.54
C PRO A 142 -4.08 3.84 4.66
N LEU A 143 -4.05 3.31 5.88
CA LEU A 143 -4.73 3.94 7.02
C LEU A 143 -4.03 5.24 7.44
N ARG A 144 -2.73 5.34 7.20
CA ARG A 144 -1.95 6.57 7.32
C ARG A 144 -1.23 6.82 6.00
N ARG A 145 -1.32 8.03 5.50
CA ARG A 145 -0.60 8.43 4.30
C ARG A 145 0.87 8.57 4.63
N ILE A 146 1.73 7.87 3.90
CA ILE A 146 3.18 8.06 3.98
C ILE A 146 3.58 9.09 2.94
N SER A 147 4.04 10.24 3.41
CA SER A 147 4.47 11.37 2.59
C SER A 147 5.75 11.98 3.15
N MET A 148 6.45 12.76 2.34
CA MET A 148 7.65 13.49 2.77
C MET A 148 7.39 14.32 4.03
N ASN A 149 6.26 15.05 4.10
CA ASN A 149 5.92 15.86 5.26
C ASN A 149 5.77 15.01 6.53
N ASN A 150 5.09 13.88 6.46
CA ASN A 150 4.96 12.97 7.61
C ASN A 150 6.31 12.46 8.10
N CYS A 151 7.22 12.14 7.17
CA CYS A 151 8.58 11.72 7.52
C CYS A 151 9.35 12.86 8.21
N LEU A 152 9.36 14.06 7.62
CA LEU A 152 10.05 15.21 8.15
C LEU A 152 9.50 15.65 9.52
N ASP A 153 8.19 15.64 9.70
CA ASP A 153 7.55 16.04 10.96
C ASP A 153 7.94 15.09 12.10
N CYS A 154 7.91 13.77 11.84
CA CYS A 154 8.38 12.78 12.80
C CYS A 154 9.88 12.92 13.09
N HIS A 155 10.72 13.07 12.04
CA HIS A 155 12.16 13.24 12.21
C HIS A 155 12.51 14.48 13.04
N ARG A 156 11.82 15.61 12.84
CA ARG A 156 11.99 16.82 13.67
C ARG A 156 11.61 16.55 15.13
N GLN A 157 10.47 15.88 15.37
CA GLN A 157 10.00 15.54 16.72
C GLN A 157 10.97 14.60 17.46
N GLN A 158 11.59 13.69 16.72
CA GLN A 158 12.53 12.70 17.26
C GLN A 158 14.00 13.15 17.18
N SER A 159 14.26 14.41 16.83
CA SER A 159 15.62 14.94 16.62
C SER A 159 16.48 14.10 15.66
N ALA A 160 15.83 13.45 14.70
CA ALA A 160 16.47 12.68 13.65
C ALA A 160 16.83 13.56 12.44
N SER A 161 17.74 13.09 11.59
CA SER A 161 18.20 13.87 10.43
C SER A 161 17.05 14.18 9.45
N THR A 162 16.99 15.44 9.01
CA THR A 162 16.10 15.93 7.94
C THR A 162 16.88 16.33 6.68
N ASP A 163 18.14 15.94 6.58
CA ASP A 163 19.00 16.20 5.43
C ASP A 163 18.45 15.46 4.19
N CYS A 164 18.34 16.19 3.08
CA CYS A 164 17.80 15.66 1.81
C CYS A 164 18.56 14.44 1.32
N ALA A 165 19.89 14.46 1.36
CA ALA A 165 20.74 13.37 0.89
C ALA A 165 20.69 12.09 1.78
N ARG A 166 20.14 12.18 2.97
CA ARG A 166 19.91 11.00 3.84
C ARG A 166 18.71 10.18 3.41
N CYS A 167 17.77 10.81 2.71
CA CYS A 167 16.50 10.20 2.32
C CYS A 167 16.36 10.07 0.80
N HIS A 168 17.02 10.89 0.01
CA HIS A 168 16.91 10.90 -1.45
C HIS A 168 18.24 10.52 -2.14
N LYS A 169 18.13 9.79 -3.24
CA LYS A 169 19.20 9.45 -4.18
C LYS A 169 19.02 10.16 -5.51
#